data_f6d9ac8992eebbb071384965d322e85f
#
_entry.id   f6d9ac8992eebbb071384965d322e85f
#
_cell.length_a   1.000
_cell.length_b   1.000
_cell.length_c   1.000
_cell.angle_alpha   90.00
_cell.angle_beta   90.00
_cell.angle_gamma   90.00
#
_symmetry.space_group_name_H-M   'P 1'
#
loop_
_entity.id
_entity.type
_entity.pdbx_description
1 polymer ?
#
loop_
_entity_poly.entity_id
_entity_poly.type
_entity_poly.pdbx_seq_one_letter_code
_entity_poly.pdbx_strand_id
1 'polypeptide(L)' 'MEDFTLINKNRDRIKVFKPFEDASKPSPTINAMEIAYGCVYKRSSKPVMKGSRVETIEAARKEYKEQLDQGW' A
#
# COMPACT_ATOMS: atom_id res chain seq x y z
N MET A 1 -6.27 -11.76 4.17
CA MET A 1 -5.11 -10.86 4.33
C MET A 1 -5.63 -9.45 4.56
N GLU A 2 -5.10 -8.79 5.55
CA GLU A 2 -5.56 -7.45 5.93
C GLU A 2 -4.80 -6.36 5.16
N ASP A 3 -5.41 -5.18 5.05
CA ASP A 3 -4.73 -4.01 4.48
C ASP A 3 -3.70 -3.47 5.47
N PHE A 4 -2.54 -3.08 4.95
CA PHE A 4 -1.49 -2.45 5.75
C PHE A 4 -1.33 -1.00 5.31
N THR A 5 -1.34 -0.09 6.26
CA THR A 5 -1.18 1.34 6.00
C THR A 5 0.10 1.84 6.65
N LEU A 6 0.95 2.50 5.87
CA LEU A 6 2.15 3.14 6.36
C LEU A 6 2.06 4.65 6.14
N ILE A 7 2.50 5.40 7.14
CA ILE A 7 2.62 6.86 7.07
C ILE A 7 4.09 7.19 7.33
N ASN A 8 4.66 8.09 6.53
CA ASN A 8 6.06 8.45 6.67
C ASN A 8 6.31 9.24 7.97
N LYS A 9 7.59 9.43 8.29
CA LYS A 9 8.03 10.10 9.52
C LYS A 9 7.47 11.53 9.65
N ASN A 10 7.37 12.24 8.54
CA ASN A 10 6.83 13.60 8.51
C ASN A 10 5.30 13.66 8.50
N ARG A 11 4.64 12.50 8.38
CA ARG A 11 3.18 12.37 8.31
C ARG A 11 2.54 13.15 7.16
N ASP A 12 3.25 13.28 6.05
CA ASP A 12 2.78 13.96 4.85
C ASP A 12 2.54 13.03 3.67
N ARG A 13 2.96 11.77 3.77
CA ARG A 13 2.76 10.75 2.74
C ARG A 13 2.21 9.47 3.33
N ILE A 14 1.41 8.77 2.54
CA ILE A 14 0.76 7.52 2.94
C ILE A 14 0.91 6.48 1.83
N LYS A 15 1.09 5.22 2.24
CA LYS A 15 1.02 4.06 1.35
C LYS A 15 0.07 3.04 1.97
N VAL A 16 -0.80 2.46 1.14
CA VAL A 16 -1.72 1.41 1.56
C VAL A 16 -1.44 0.16 0.74
N PHE A 17 -1.12 -0.92 1.42
CA PHE A 17 -0.84 -2.22 0.82
C PHE A 17 -2.08 -3.09 0.96
N LYS A 18 -2.75 -3.39 -0.16
CA LYS A 18 -3.98 -4.19 -0.19
C LYS A 18 -3.76 -5.50 -0.93
N PRO A 19 -4.33 -6.61 -0.46
CA PRO A 19 -4.31 -7.84 -1.24
C PRO A 19 -5.06 -7.63 -2.55
N PHE A 20 -4.49 -8.14 -3.63
CA PHE A 20 -5.09 -8.08 -4.96
C PHE A 20 -5.55 -9.48 -5.35
N GLU A 21 -6.86 -9.66 -5.55
CA GLU A 21 -7.45 -10.90 -6.01
C GLU A 21 -7.73 -10.85 -7.50
N ASP A 22 -7.30 -11.90 -8.20
CA ASP A 22 -7.65 -12.06 -9.62
C ASP A 22 -8.98 -12.80 -9.72
N ALA A 23 -10.06 -12.05 -9.91
CA ALA A 23 -11.41 -12.58 -10.00
C ALA A 23 -11.67 -13.37 -11.29
N SER A 24 -10.75 -13.34 -12.26
CA SER A 24 -10.89 -14.12 -13.51
C SER A 24 -10.57 -15.59 -13.33
N LYS A 25 -9.99 -15.99 -12.21
CA LYS A 25 -9.65 -17.38 -11.92
C LYS A 25 -10.78 -18.09 -11.19
N PRO A 26 -10.99 -19.41 -11.45
CA PRO A 26 -12.04 -20.18 -10.77
C PRO A 26 -11.87 -20.25 -9.26
N SER A 27 -10.62 -20.21 -8.78
CA SER A 27 -10.29 -20.16 -7.36
C SER A 27 -9.49 -18.89 -7.13
N PRO A 28 -10.11 -17.83 -6.58
CA PRO A 28 -9.38 -16.60 -6.31
C PRO A 28 -8.20 -16.84 -5.36
N THR A 29 -7.00 -16.54 -5.84
CA THR A 29 -5.80 -16.64 -5.01
C THR A 29 -5.16 -15.27 -4.91
N ILE A 30 -4.70 -14.92 -3.71
CA ILE A 30 -3.99 -13.67 -3.49
C ILE A 30 -2.52 -13.91 -3.84
N ASN A 31 -2.12 -13.52 -5.04
CA ASN A 31 -0.75 -13.68 -5.52
C ASN A 31 -0.06 -12.34 -5.82
N ALA A 32 -0.73 -11.23 -5.54
CA ALA A 32 -0.22 -9.89 -5.78
C ALA A 32 -0.76 -8.93 -4.71
N MET A 33 -0.16 -7.76 -4.64
CA MET A 33 -0.59 -6.67 -3.75
C MET A 33 -0.77 -5.40 -4.58
N GLU A 34 -1.83 -4.66 -4.29
CA GLU A 34 -2.00 -3.31 -4.79
C GLU A 34 -1.40 -2.34 -3.78
N ILE A 35 -0.51 -1.47 -4.25
CA ILE A 35 0.12 -0.46 -3.42
C ILE A 35 -0.41 0.90 -3.86
N ALA A 36 -1.31 1.46 -3.07
CA ALA A 36 -1.82 2.81 -3.28
C ALA A 36 -0.94 3.80 -2.52
N TYR A 37 -0.70 4.95 -3.12
CA TYR A 37 0.12 5.99 -2.50
C TYR A 37 -0.58 7.34 -2.60
N GLY A 38 -0.31 8.21 -1.64
CA GLY A 38 -0.94 9.52 -1.59
C GLY A 38 -0.25 10.46 -0.62
N CYS A 39 -0.90 11.58 -0.39
CA CYS A 39 -0.43 12.63 0.51
C CYS A 39 -1.44 12.88 1.63
N VAL A 40 -0.91 13.24 2.79
CA VAL A 40 -1.72 13.62 3.95
C VAL A 40 -1.53 15.12 4.17
N TYR A 41 -2.62 15.87 4.14
CA TYR A 41 -2.59 17.32 4.35
C TYR A 41 -3.10 17.66 5.74
N LYS A 42 -2.44 18.60 6.40
CA LYS A 42 -2.78 19.00 7.77
C LYS A 42 -4.23 19.50 7.92
N ARG A 43 -4.80 20.07 6.86
CA ARG A 43 -6.15 20.62 6.86
C ARG A 43 -7.21 19.63 6.41
N SER A 44 -6.81 18.43 5.99
CA SER A 44 -7.74 17.42 5.52
C SER A 44 -7.79 16.27 6.51
N SER A 45 -8.99 15.80 6.84
CA SER A 45 -9.16 14.62 7.69
C SER A 45 -8.90 13.32 6.95
N LYS A 46 -8.84 13.35 5.62
CA LYS A 46 -8.63 12.17 4.78
C LYS A 46 -7.43 12.34 3.89
N PRO A 47 -6.60 11.30 3.71
CA PRO A 47 -5.49 11.36 2.77
C PRO A 47 -6.02 11.46 1.33
N VAL A 48 -5.27 12.18 0.50
CA VAL A 48 -5.56 12.30 -0.93
C VAL A 48 -4.69 11.28 -1.67
N MET A 49 -5.32 10.26 -2.22
CA MET A 49 -4.60 9.21 -2.96
C MET A 49 -4.24 9.70 -4.36
N LYS A 50 -2.99 9.52 -4.75
CA LYS A 50 -2.45 9.99 -6.03
C LYS A 50 -2.44 8.92 -7.10
N GLY A 51 -2.32 7.67 -6.73
CA GLY A 51 -2.28 6.56 -7.66
C GLY A 51 -2.06 5.23 -6.97
N SER A 52 -1.97 4.18 -7.77
CA SER A 52 -1.67 2.84 -7.27
C SER A 52 -0.96 2.01 -8.34
N ARG A 53 -0.32 0.93 -7.88
CA ARG A 53 0.27 -0.06 -8.78
C ARG A 53 0.11 -1.44 -8.17
N VAL A 54 0.20 -2.46 -9.02
CA VAL A 54 0.13 -3.85 -8.58
C VAL A 54 1.54 -4.45 -8.65
N GLU A 55 1.95 -5.09 -7.56
CA GLU A 55 3.26 -5.73 -7.43
C GLU A 55 3.09 -7.16 -6.94
N THR A 56 4.11 -8.00 -7.13
CA THR A 56 4.13 -9.33 -6.53
C THR A 56 4.14 -9.21 -5.01
N ILE A 57 3.69 -10.25 -4.31
CA ILE A 57 3.70 -10.27 -2.84
C ILE A 57 5.13 -10.09 -2.32
N GLU A 58 6.12 -10.71 -2.96
CA GLU A 58 7.52 -10.59 -2.56
C GLU A 58 8.03 -9.16 -2.69
N ALA A 59 7.73 -8.50 -3.81
CA ALA A 59 8.13 -7.11 -4.04
C ALA A 59 7.43 -6.16 -3.05
N ALA A 60 6.15 -6.39 -2.77
CA ALA A 60 5.40 -5.60 -1.81
C ALA A 60 5.96 -5.74 -0.39
N ARG A 61 6.30 -6.96 0.02
CA ARG A 61 6.92 -7.21 1.33
C ARG A 61 8.28 -6.54 1.46
N LYS A 62 9.08 -6.57 0.40
CA LYS A 62 10.38 -5.90 0.37
C LYS A 62 10.21 -4.40 0.52
N GLU A 63 9.29 -3.79 -0.21
CA GLU A 63 9.03 -2.36 -0.12
C GLU A 63 8.52 -1.98 1.27
N TYR A 64 7.64 -2.78 1.85
CA TYR A 64 7.13 -2.57 3.20
C TYR A 64 8.27 -2.50 4.23
N LYS A 65 9.19 -3.45 4.18
CA LYS A 65 10.36 -3.47 5.08
C LYS A 65 11.28 -2.27 4.85
N GLU A 66 11.53 -1.92 3.60
CA GLU A 66 12.36 -0.77 3.25
C GLU A 66 11.75 0.53 3.80
N GLN A 67 10.44 0.67 3.70
CA GLN A 67 9.76 1.86 4.23
C GLN A 67 9.84 1.91 5.76
N LEU A 68 9.68 0.80 6.44
CA LEU A 68 9.86 0.74 7.90
C LEU A 68 11.27 1.13 8.31
N ASP A 69 12.28 0.68 7.57
CA ASP A 69 13.68 1.04 7.83
C ASP A 69 13.95 2.53 7.62
N GLN A 70 13.17 3.18 6.76
CA GLN A 70 13.22 4.62 6.51
C GLN A 70 12.41 5.45 7.51
N GLY A 71 11.75 4.80 8.46
CA GLY A 71 10.97 5.48 9.50
C GLY A 71 9.49 5.65 9.20
N TRP A 72 8.96 4.93 8.24
CA TRP A 72 7.51 4.94 7.95
C TRP A 72 6.72 4.18 9.00
#